data_62d720b31f6a067ab1382b2fd1af6a8a
#
_entry.id   62d720b31f6a067ab1382b2fd1af6a8a
#
_cell.length_a   1.000
_cell.length_b   1.000
_cell.length_c   1.000
_cell.angle_alpha   90.00
_cell.angle_beta   90.00
_cell.angle_gamma   90.00
#
_symmetry.space_group_name_H-M   'P 1'
#
loop_
_entity.id
_entity.type
_entity.pdbx_description
1 polymer ?
#
loop_
_entity_poly.entity_id
_entity_poly.type
_entity_poly.pdbx_seq_one_letter_code
_entity_poly.pdbx_strand_id
1 'polypeptide(L)'
;MSFIPYLSRRDFIKVAGVSATLASFPQIAQANTAAFPAGFKWGVGSAAAQVESRKGRGRSNWDEFVDAGNHIADGTNNIINTDFENRYREDFQLLADAGVQSFRFSFAWPRIQPEGPESLNSAGLDLYDRIIDSMLELGIEPFGTMIHWDIPVWAGDFRDRDIAFHMADYADIITERFGDRVTMWALLNEPNSVAMAGYGLGIHAPGLHAANAVGAAIHHQNLGQGLMAQAARANLKDNATLTTTINLTPIRAAVGEQPQDEAVVELVDAYWNRAFMDPLYDKGYPVAISPNVEPYVQGSDMDIIALKPETIGVNYYSRLYVRANPDAPLGFVPDLDGAPQEVPRTGFYFFEPDGLPEILMRVHNEYGAPKIYITETGFALADDQPKDGLLNDPLRSKYIKSYLDSALTAIEEGVDLKGIYYWSATDNWEWAEGFAKRFGLISFDPETLERTPKSSLLYYGQCAKANAALEPSEIGQKNG
;
A
#
# COMPACT_ATOMS: atom_id res chain seq x y z
N MET A 1 -2.70 32.28 9.59
CA MET A 1 -3.02 30.87 9.94
C MET A 1 -4.29 30.53 9.18
N SER A 2 -4.17 30.15 7.92
CA SER A 2 -5.31 29.63 7.16
C SER A 2 -5.06 28.13 6.97
N PHE A 3 -5.88 27.38 7.65
CA PHE A 3 -5.99 25.93 7.49
C PHE A 3 -6.19 25.58 6.01
N ILE A 4 -5.50 24.55 5.53
CA ILE A 4 -5.92 23.83 4.32
C ILE A 4 -7.39 23.48 4.57
N PRO A 5 -8.34 23.89 3.74
CA PRO A 5 -9.73 23.59 4.01
C PRO A 5 -9.92 22.08 3.90
N TYR A 6 -10.11 21.41 5.01
CA TYR A 6 -10.83 20.14 5.03
C TYR A 6 -12.07 20.35 4.16
N LEU A 7 -12.30 19.47 3.21
CA LEU A 7 -13.50 19.48 2.39
C LEU A 7 -14.70 19.64 3.32
N SER A 8 -15.44 20.73 3.16
CA SER A 8 -16.59 21.01 4.01
C SER A 8 -17.66 19.94 3.78
N ARG A 9 -18.56 19.72 4.75
CA ARG A 9 -19.75 18.85 4.58
C ARG A 9 -20.55 19.16 3.30
N ARG A 10 -20.43 20.36 2.74
CA ARG A 10 -21.07 20.77 1.49
C ARG A 10 -20.33 20.22 0.25
N ASP A 11 -19.04 20.03 0.32
CA ASP A 11 -18.25 19.44 -0.78
C ASP A 11 -18.47 17.91 -0.82
N PHE A 12 -18.72 17.29 0.32
CA PHE A 12 -19.11 15.89 0.44
C PHE A 12 -20.45 15.59 -0.24
N ILE A 13 -21.42 16.49 -0.16
CA ILE A 13 -22.76 16.35 -0.79
C ILE A 13 -22.67 16.49 -2.32
N LYS A 14 -21.69 17.22 -2.85
CA LYS A 14 -21.49 17.34 -4.30
C LYS A 14 -20.91 16.06 -4.95
N VAL A 15 -20.18 15.26 -4.19
CA VAL A 15 -19.60 13.99 -4.67
C VAL A 15 -20.65 12.86 -4.68
N ALA A 16 -21.65 12.92 -3.80
CA ALA A 16 -22.75 11.93 -3.75
C ALA A 16 -23.80 12.09 -4.88
N GLY A 17 -23.71 13.12 -5.70
CA GLY A 17 -24.70 13.44 -6.76
C GLY A 17 -24.22 13.24 -8.19
N VAL A 18 -23.07 12.66 -8.44
CA VAL A 18 -22.62 12.34 -9.78
C VAL A 18 -23.29 11.06 -10.24
N SER A 19 -24.53 11.17 -10.75
CA SER A 19 -25.05 10.21 -11.71
C SER A 19 -23.98 9.99 -12.75
N ALA A 20 -23.45 8.75 -12.85
CA ALA A 20 -22.43 8.37 -13.80
C ALA A 20 -22.90 8.67 -15.23
N THR A 21 -22.64 9.85 -15.71
CA THR A 21 -22.42 10.01 -17.14
C THR A 21 -21.22 9.13 -17.43
N LEU A 22 -21.44 8.10 -18.25
CA LEU A 22 -20.40 7.26 -18.85
C LEU A 22 -19.46 8.21 -19.64
N ALA A 23 -18.58 8.91 -18.91
CA ALA A 23 -17.47 9.59 -19.51
C ALA A 23 -16.66 8.49 -20.21
N SER A 24 -16.44 8.66 -21.50
CA SER A 24 -15.59 7.79 -22.30
C SER A 24 -14.23 7.70 -21.62
N PHE A 25 -13.96 6.58 -20.97
CA PHE A 25 -12.59 6.27 -20.55
C PHE A 25 -11.69 6.32 -21.79
N PRO A 26 -10.47 6.83 -21.69
CA PRO A 26 -9.56 6.81 -22.82
C PRO A 26 -9.52 5.39 -23.38
N GLN A 27 -9.72 5.25 -24.69
CA GLN A 27 -9.56 3.96 -25.37
C GLN A 27 -8.08 3.59 -25.29
N ILE A 28 -7.75 2.71 -24.35
CA ILE A 28 -6.45 2.04 -24.35
C ILE A 28 -6.41 1.15 -25.60
N ALA A 29 -5.28 1.16 -26.27
CA ALA A 29 -5.01 0.40 -27.49
C ALA A 29 -5.52 -1.05 -27.39
N GLN A 30 -5.92 -1.63 -28.51
CA GLN A 30 -6.51 -2.96 -28.71
C GLN A 30 -6.23 -3.96 -27.61
N ALA A 31 -7.31 -4.55 -27.09
CA ALA A 31 -7.26 -5.59 -26.07
C ALA A 31 -6.18 -6.62 -26.40
N ASN A 32 -5.09 -6.58 -25.66
CA ASN A 32 -4.04 -7.56 -25.79
C ASN A 32 -4.46 -8.78 -24.96
N THR A 33 -4.72 -9.92 -25.61
CA THR A 33 -4.98 -11.20 -24.93
C THR A 33 -3.69 -11.90 -24.55
N ALA A 34 -2.56 -11.18 -24.48
CA ALA A 34 -1.28 -11.74 -24.11
C ALA A 34 -1.35 -12.32 -22.68
N ALA A 35 -0.80 -13.53 -22.55
CA ALA A 35 -0.67 -14.18 -21.26
C ALA A 35 0.49 -13.57 -20.46
N PHE A 36 0.35 -13.53 -19.14
CA PHE A 36 1.46 -13.20 -18.25
C PHE A 36 2.51 -14.32 -18.25
N PRO A 37 3.77 -14.02 -17.86
CA PRO A 37 4.82 -15.03 -17.78
C PRO A 37 4.41 -16.22 -16.91
N ALA A 38 4.95 -17.39 -17.20
CA ALA A 38 4.72 -18.58 -16.37
C ALA A 38 5.23 -18.33 -14.94
N GLY A 39 4.44 -18.70 -13.95
CA GLY A 39 4.75 -18.46 -12.53
C GLY A 39 4.45 -17.05 -12.04
N PHE A 40 3.80 -16.22 -12.84
CA PHE A 40 3.31 -14.90 -12.42
C PHE A 40 2.32 -15.05 -11.25
N LYS A 41 2.51 -14.25 -10.20
CA LYS A 41 1.71 -14.34 -8.97
C LYS A 41 0.51 -13.42 -9.04
N TRP A 42 -0.66 -13.97 -8.76
CA TRP A 42 -1.94 -13.27 -8.68
C TRP A 42 -2.39 -13.22 -7.22
N GLY A 43 -2.25 -12.05 -6.61
CA GLY A 43 -2.53 -11.88 -5.19
C GLY A 43 -3.49 -10.76 -4.89
N VAL A 44 -3.84 -10.67 -3.61
CA VAL A 44 -4.59 -9.55 -3.03
C VAL A 44 -3.88 -9.07 -1.78
N GLY A 45 -4.10 -7.82 -1.40
CA GLY A 45 -3.46 -7.20 -0.23
C GLY A 45 -4.43 -6.95 0.92
N SER A 46 -3.86 -6.89 2.13
CA SER A 46 -4.51 -6.45 3.36
C SER A 46 -3.47 -5.90 4.35
N ALA A 47 -3.89 -5.10 5.32
CA ALA A 47 -3.05 -4.63 6.42
C ALA A 47 -3.73 -4.87 7.78
N ALA A 48 -2.98 -5.40 8.75
CA ALA A 48 -3.51 -5.77 10.05
C ALA A 48 -4.26 -4.62 10.76
N ALA A 49 -3.68 -3.42 10.80
CA ALA A 49 -4.31 -2.27 11.43
C ALA A 49 -5.64 -1.83 10.78
N GLN A 50 -5.89 -2.21 9.52
CA GLN A 50 -7.09 -1.86 8.78
C GLN A 50 -8.21 -2.92 8.91
N VAL A 51 -7.87 -4.16 9.27
CA VAL A 51 -8.83 -5.27 9.28
C VAL A 51 -8.99 -5.94 10.65
N GLU A 52 -7.96 -5.94 11.49
CA GLU A 52 -7.99 -6.54 12.82
C GLU A 52 -8.50 -5.56 13.89
N SER A 53 -9.16 -6.08 14.91
CA SER A 53 -9.63 -5.27 16.03
C SER A 53 -8.50 -4.88 17.00
N ARG A 54 -8.77 -3.87 17.84
CA ARG A 54 -7.86 -3.51 18.96
C ARG A 54 -7.83 -4.56 20.08
N LYS A 55 -8.70 -5.55 20.05
CA LYS A 55 -8.79 -6.57 21.10
C LYS A 55 -7.55 -7.46 21.13
N GLY A 56 -6.98 -7.63 22.32
CA GLY A 56 -5.85 -8.54 22.53
C GLY A 56 -4.52 -8.05 21.95
N ARG A 57 -4.38 -6.75 21.72
CA ARG A 57 -3.12 -6.09 21.32
C ARG A 57 -2.82 -4.85 22.14
N GLY A 58 -1.57 -4.42 22.15
CA GLY A 58 -1.16 -3.13 22.67
C GLY A 58 -1.66 -1.96 21.82
N ARG A 59 -1.45 -0.76 22.32
CA ARG A 59 -1.77 0.49 21.60
C ARG A 59 -0.74 0.76 20.51
N SER A 60 -1.23 1.24 19.37
CA SER A 60 -0.41 1.73 18.26
C SER A 60 -0.45 3.27 18.15
N ASN A 61 0.48 3.83 17.39
CA ASN A 61 0.49 5.23 16.97
C ASN A 61 -0.83 5.64 16.27
N TRP A 62 -1.44 4.74 15.50
CA TRP A 62 -2.73 4.98 14.87
C TRP A 62 -3.90 5.01 15.86
N ASP A 63 -3.84 4.22 16.94
CA ASP A 63 -4.84 4.31 18.01
C ASP A 63 -4.78 5.67 18.71
N GLU A 64 -3.59 6.20 18.97
CA GLU A 64 -3.42 7.53 19.53
C GLU A 64 -3.92 8.62 18.58
N PHE A 65 -3.62 8.51 17.29
CA PHE A 65 -4.07 9.44 16.26
C PHE A 65 -5.60 9.47 16.16
N VAL A 66 -6.27 8.31 16.15
CA VAL A 66 -7.73 8.21 16.14
C VAL A 66 -8.34 8.79 17.44
N ASP A 67 -7.78 8.38 18.58
CA ASP A 67 -8.31 8.76 19.90
C ASP A 67 -8.11 10.26 20.20
N ALA A 68 -7.14 10.94 19.57
CA ALA A 68 -6.98 12.39 19.63
C ALA A 68 -8.16 13.16 19.00
N GLY A 69 -8.94 12.49 18.14
CA GLY A 69 -10.19 13.00 17.55
C GLY A 69 -9.99 13.91 16.34
N ASN A 70 -11.05 14.01 15.54
CA ASN A 70 -11.13 14.87 14.33
C ASN A 70 -10.11 14.59 13.22
N HIS A 71 -9.44 13.44 13.24
CA HIS A 71 -8.45 13.07 12.23
C HIS A 71 -9.02 12.13 11.16
N ILE A 72 -10.14 11.44 11.44
CA ILE A 72 -10.76 10.50 10.53
C ILE A 72 -11.92 11.17 9.82
N ALA A 73 -11.87 11.17 8.48
CA ALA A 73 -12.76 11.97 7.63
C ALA A 73 -14.25 11.63 7.79
N ASP A 74 -14.59 10.36 7.99
CA ASP A 74 -15.97 9.90 8.19
C ASP A 74 -16.35 9.77 9.69
N GLY A 75 -15.43 10.07 10.61
CA GLY A 75 -15.64 10.00 12.05
C GLY A 75 -15.67 8.58 12.63
N THR A 76 -15.34 7.57 11.86
CA THR A 76 -15.24 6.18 12.31
C THR A 76 -13.93 5.92 13.08
N ASN A 77 -13.75 4.70 13.57
CA ASN A 77 -12.56 4.30 14.32
C ASN A 77 -12.16 2.86 13.96
N ASN A 78 -10.95 2.47 14.37
CA ASN A 78 -10.35 1.16 14.14
C ASN A 78 -10.48 0.19 15.33
N ILE A 79 -11.57 0.27 16.10
CA ILE A 79 -11.76 -0.56 17.31
C ILE A 79 -12.07 -2.01 16.92
N ILE A 80 -12.98 -2.22 15.97
CA ILE A 80 -13.44 -3.56 15.53
C ILE A 80 -12.92 -3.86 14.13
N ASN A 81 -12.86 -2.86 13.27
CA ASN A 81 -12.54 -2.99 11.84
C ASN A 81 -13.45 -4.02 11.16
N THR A 82 -12.87 -5.01 10.48
CA THR A 82 -13.63 -6.08 9.80
C THR A 82 -13.72 -7.37 10.61
N ASP A 83 -13.22 -7.38 11.85
CA ASP A 83 -13.13 -8.58 12.70
C ASP A 83 -12.36 -9.74 12.04
N PHE A 84 -11.30 -9.40 11.28
CA PHE A 84 -10.54 -10.35 10.47
C PHE A 84 -9.95 -11.48 11.31
N GLU A 85 -9.45 -11.21 12.50
CA GLU A 85 -8.86 -12.20 13.39
C GLU A 85 -9.82 -13.35 13.77
N ASN A 86 -11.13 -13.16 13.59
CA ASN A 86 -12.15 -14.19 13.83
C ASN A 86 -12.75 -14.73 12.52
N ARG A 87 -12.63 -13.97 11.39
CA ARG A 87 -13.30 -14.26 10.11
C ARG A 87 -12.36 -14.58 8.95
N TYR A 88 -11.05 -14.60 9.13
CA TYR A 88 -10.07 -14.85 8.07
C TYR A 88 -10.33 -16.13 7.27
N ARG A 89 -10.90 -17.18 7.89
CA ARG A 89 -11.23 -18.43 7.18
C ARG A 89 -12.32 -18.23 6.13
N GLU A 90 -13.32 -17.41 6.43
CA GLU A 90 -14.38 -17.03 5.50
C GLU A 90 -13.80 -16.21 4.34
N ASP A 91 -12.98 -15.21 4.65
CA ASP A 91 -12.32 -14.38 3.64
C ASP A 91 -11.42 -15.21 2.72
N PHE A 92 -10.61 -16.11 3.27
CA PHE A 92 -9.73 -16.99 2.47
C PHE A 92 -10.49 -18.00 1.62
N GLN A 93 -11.63 -18.51 2.10
CA GLN A 93 -12.46 -19.41 1.31
C GLN A 93 -13.02 -18.69 0.07
N LEU A 94 -13.54 -17.45 0.22
CA LEU A 94 -14.02 -16.64 -0.89
C LEU A 94 -12.92 -16.34 -1.92
N LEU A 95 -11.71 -16.05 -1.45
CA LEU A 95 -10.54 -15.78 -2.30
C LEU A 95 -10.09 -17.05 -3.06
N ALA A 96 -10.01 -18.18 -2.37
CA ALA A 96 -9.62 -19.47 -2.96
C ALA A 96 -10.62 -19.93 -4.03
N ASP A 97 -11.93 -19.85 -3.73
CA ASP A 97 -13.01 -20.19 -4.65
C ASP A 97 -12.97 -19.33 -5.93
N ALA A 98 -12.66 -18.05 -5.78
CA ALA A 98 -12.44 -17.15 -6.91
C ALA A 98 -11.19 -17.54 -7.73
N GLY A 99 -10.13 -18.07 -7.10
CA GLY A 99 -8.88 -18.47 -7.74
C GLY A 99 -7.71 -17.53 -7.47
N VAL A 100 -7.77 -16.74 -6.39
CA VAL A 100 -6.63 -15.96 -5.89
C VAL A 100 -5.55 -16.91 -5.39
N GLN A 101 -4.29 -16.63 -5.74
CA GLN A 101 -3.17 -17.55 -5.51
C GLN A 101 -2.28 -17.15 -4.35
N SER A 102 -2.30 -15.86 -3.97
CA SER A 102 -1.45 -15.35 -2.90
C SER A 102 -2.17 -14.25 -2.11
N PHE A 103 -1.87 -14.17 -0.82
CA PHE A 103 -2.43 -13.16 0.07
C PHE A 103 -1.31 -12.42 0.79
N ARG A 104 -1.17 -11.11 0.48
CA ARG A 104 -0.26 -10.21 1.16
C ARG A 104 -0.96 -9.63 2.38
N PHE A 105 -0.43 -9.92 3.55
CA PHE A 105 -0.95 -9.43 4.83
C PHE A 105 0.17 -8.80 5.64
N SER A 106 -0.16 -8.06 6.68
CA SER A 106 0.84 -7.62 7.64
C SER A 106 0.65 -8.26 9.01
N PHE A 107 1.74 -8.31 9.76
CA PHE A 107 1.71 -8.66 11.18
C PHE A 107 1.47 -7.39 11.99
N ALA A 108 0.52 -7.39 12.92
CA ALA A 108 0.34 -6.27 13.85
C ALA A 108 1.44 -6.32 14.91
N TRP A 109 2.45 -5.45 14.81
CA TRP A 109 3.51 -5.36 15.80
C TRP A 109 2.96 -5.15 17.22
N PRO A 110 1.97 -4.26 17.45
CA PRO A 110 1.36 -4.12 18.78
C PRO A 110 0.66 -5.38 19.30
N ARG A 111 0.32 -6.36 18.44
CA ARG A 111 -0.26 -7.63 18.86
C ARG A 111 0.80 -8.61 19.34
N ILE A 112 1.97 -8.58 18.74
CA ILE A 112 3.08 -9.48 19.04
C ILE A 112 3.88 -8.97 20.24
N GLN A 113 4.16 -7.67 20.31
CA GLN A 113 4.85 -7.00 21.42
C GLN A 113 3.99 -5.85 21.98
N PRO A 114 3.01 -6.14 22.85
CA PRO A 114 2.01 -5.16 23.27
C PRO A 114 2.51 -4.04 24.19
N GLU A 115 3.48 -4.32 25.07
CA GLU A 115 3.86 -3.42 26.17
C GLU A 115 5.35 -3.06 26.23
N GLY A 116 6.19 -3.69 25.40
CA GLY A 116 7.63 -3.45 25.38
C GLY A 116 8.37 -4.51 24.57
N PRO A 117 9.68 -4.36 24.39
CA PRO A 117 10.49 -5.30 23.59
C PRO A 117 10.51 -6.71 24.17
N GLU A 118 10.44 -6.85 25.51
CA GLU A 118 10.41 -8.13 26.21
C GLU A 118 8.98 -8.70 26.39
N SER A 119 7.96 -7.94 25.99
CA SER A 119 6.55 -8.33 26.16
C SER A 119 6.06 -9.14 24.97
N LEU A 120 6.42 -10.42 24.92
CA LEU A 120 5.99 -11.31 23.84
C LEU A 120 4.60 -11.90 24.13
N ASN A 121 3.64 -11.64 23.23
CA ASN A 121 2.28 -12.15 23.32
C ASN A 121 2.13 -13.46 22.54
N SER A 122 2.17 -14.59 23.24
CA SER A 122 2.01 -15.92 22.64
C SER A 122 0.67 -16.09 21.92
N ALA A 123 -0.42 -15.51 22.44
CA ALA A 123 -1.73 -15.59 21.80
C ALA A 123 -1.75 -14.83 20.46
N GLY A 124 -1.00 -13.75 20.34
CA GLY A 124 -0.80 -13.01 19.10
C GLY A 124 -0.02 -13.82 18.07
N LEU A 125 1.07 -14.47 18.49
CA LEU A 125 1.84 -15.38 17.63
C LEU A 125 0.99 -16.57 17.16
N ASP A 126 0.27 -17.22 18.07
CA ASP A 126 -0.61 -18.34 17.74
C ASP A 126 -1.77 -17.95 16.80
N LEU A 127 -2.21 -16.70 16.82
CA LEU A 127 -3.18 -16.21 15.85
C LEU A 127 -2.59 -16.23 14.44
N TYR A 128 -1.38 -15.69 14.25
CA TYR A 128 -0.72 -15.68 12.95
C TYR A 128 -0.32 -17.08 12.47
N ASP A 129 0.03 -18.01 13.37
CA ASP A 129 0.17 -19.44 13.00
C ASP A 129 -1.10 -19.95 12.33
N ARG A 130 -2.27 -19.75 12.98
CA ARG A 130 -3.55 -20.21 12.43
C ARG A 130 -3.95 -19.51 11.12
N ILE A 131 -3.63 -18.23 10.98
CA ILE A 131 -3.87 -17.46 9.73
C ILE A 131 -3.02 -18.03 8.60
N ILE A 132 -1.72 -18.23 8.81
CA ILE A 132 -0.78 -18.77 7.83
C ILE A 132 -1.18 -20.21 7.45
N ASP A 133 -1.45 -21.07 8.44
CA ASP A 133 -1.85 -22.44 8.19
C ASP A 133 -3.14 -22.51 7.36
N SER A 134 -4.13 -21.65 7.67
CA SER A 134 -5.39 -21.58 6.91
C SER A 134 -5.20 -21.15 5.45
N MET A 135 -4.28 -20.24 5.15
CA MET A 135 -3.91 -19.89 3.77
C MET A 135 -3.31 -21.10 3.04
N LEU A 136 -2.34 -21.77 3.67
CA LEU A 136 -1.66 -22.93 3.10
C LEU A 136 -2.61 -24.12 2.88
N GLU A 137 -3.54 -24.36 3.79
CA GLU A 137 -4.60 -25.40 3.65
C GLU A 137 -5.45 -25.16 2.39
N LEU A 138 -5.69 -23.90 2.01
CA LEU A 138 -6.47 -23.52 0.83
C LEU A 138 -5.61 -23.31 -0.43
N GLY A 139 -4.30 -23.54 -0.35
CA GLY A 139 -3.37 -23.34 -1.46
C GLY A 139 -3.09 -21.88 -1.78
N ILE A 140 -3.35 -20.95 -0.85
CA ILE A 140 -3.01 -19.53 -0.93
C ILE A 140 -1.62 -19.33 -0.38
N GLU A 141 -0.71 -18.77 -1.17
CA GLU A 141 0.67 -18.46 -0.75
C GLU A 141 0.70 -17.23 0.17
N PRO A 142 1.23 -17.34 1.40
CA PRO A 142 1.34 -16.18 2.29
C PRO A 142 2.49 -15.25 1.88
N PHE A 143 2.22 -13.96 1.81
CA PHE A 143 3.21 -12.90 1.65
C PHE A 143 3.15 -11.97 2.86
N GLY A 144 4.12 -12.10 3.77
CA GLY A 144 4.16 -11.37 5.03
C GLY A 144 4.78 -9.98 4.90
N THR A 145 4.06 -8.93 5.26
CA THR A 145 4.60 -7.58 5.47
C THR A 145 4.90 -7.42 6.95
N MET A 146 6.14 -7.15 7.32
CA MET A 146 6.56 -7.10 8.72
C MET A 146 5.92 -5.92 9.44
N ILE A 147 5.98 -4.72 8.84
CA ILE A 147 5.39 -3.49 9.41
C ILE A 147 4.55 -2.80 8.34
N HIS A 148 3.27 -2.55 8.65
CA HIS A 148 2.35 -1.77 7.81
C HIS A 148 1.70 -0.66 8.63
N TRP A 149 2.57 0.32 9.03
CA TRP A 149 2.27 1.61 9.66
C TRP A 149 1.89 1.57 11.15
N ASP A 150 1.49 0.44 11.69
CA ASP A 150 1.06 0.27 13.07
C ASP A 150 2.24 0.04 14.02
N ILE A 151 2.85 1.12 14.46
CA ILE A 151 3.96 1.11 15.40
C ILE A 151 3.40 1.06 16.83
N PRO A 152 3.85 0.14 17.71
CA PRO A 152 3.42 0.14 19.10
C PRO A 152 3.91 1.40 19.82
N VAL A 153 3.05 2.00 20.65
CA VAL A 153 3.34 3.28 21.33
C VAL A 153 4.66 3.22 22.13
N TRP A 154 4.98 2.09 22.73
CA TRP A 154 6.20 1.92 23.52
C TRP A 154 7.49 2.01 22.67
N ALA A 155 7.41 1.73 21.37
CA ALA A 155 8.57 1.79 20.48
C ALA A 155 8.93 3.22 20.04
N GLY A 156 8.10 4.19 20.40
CA GLY A 156 8.30 5.59 19.98
C GLY A 156 7.87 5.85 18.54
N ASP A 157 8.58 6.73 17.87
CA ASP A 157 8.31 7.08 16.47
C ASP A 157 9.62 7.33 15.68
N PHE A 158 9.51 7.51 14.36
CA PHE A 158 10.68 7.64 13.48
C PHE A 158 11.51 8.92 13.66
N ARG A 159 11.22 9.80 14.62
CA ARG A 159 12.12 10.88 15.03
C ARG A 159 13.25 10.37 15.91
N ASP A 160 13.03 9.23 16.57
CA ASP A 160 14.00 8.58 17.41
C ASP A 160 14.71 7.44 16.65
N ARG A 161 16.05 7.43 16.74
CA ARG A 161 16.87 6.41 16.09
C ARG A 161 16.63 5.01 16.66
N ASP A 162 16.27 4.91 17.93
CA ASP A 162 16.11 3.62 18.63
C ASP A 162 15.03 2.75 18.01
N ILE A 163 14.04 3.35 17.33
CA ILE A 163 13.02 2.62 16.61
C ILE A 163 13.60 1.66 15.56
N ALA A 164 14.71 2.03 14.90
CA ALA A 164 15.35 1.19 13.89
C ALA A 164 15.87 -0.14 14.47
N PHE A 165 16.34 -0.13 15.72
CA PHE A 165 16.78 -1.33 16.43
C PHE A 165 15.60 -2.16 16.92
N HIS A 166 14.55 -1.51 17.43
CA HIS A 166 13.31 -2.21 17.80
C HIS A 166 12.65 -2.91 16.60
N MET A 167 12.73 -2.30 15.40
CA MET A 167 12.26 -2.92 14.16
C MET A 167 13.06 -4.19 13.83
N ALA A 168 14.37 -4.18 14.06
CA ALA A 168 15.23 -5.34 13.83
C ALA A 168 14.89 -6.50 14.79
N ASP A 169 14.74 -6.20 16.09
CA ASP A 169 14.36 -7.18 17.10
C ASP A 169 12.99 -7.80 16.77
N TYR A 170 12.05 -6.98 16.32
CA TYR A 170 10.74 -7.45 15.87
C TYR A 170 10.82 -8.35 14.63
N ALA A 171 11.64 -7.97 13.64
CA ALA A 171 11.84 -8.79 12.45
C ALA A 171 12.47 -10.15 12.79
N ASP A 172 13.40 -10.21 13.74
CA ASP A 172 13.99 -11.45 14.25
C ASP A 172 12.90 -12.38 14.80
N ILE A 173 12.06 -11.88 15.71
CA ILE A 173 10.97 -12.64 16.35
C ILE A 173 10.02 -13.28 15.31
N ILE A 174 9.52 -12.47 14.36
CA ILE A 174 8.51 -12.98 13.43
C ILE A 174 9.11 -13.89 12.35
N THR A 175 10.36 -13.65 11.95
CA THR A 175 11.01 -14.52 10.96
C THR A 175 11.52 -15.82 11.57
N GLU A 176 11.94 -15.84 12.84
CA GLU A 176 12.21 -17.08 13.57
C GLU A 176 10.94 -17.94 13.67
N ARG A 177 9.77 -17.32 14.00
CA ARG A 177 8.52 -18.06 14.21
C ARG A 177 7.89 -18.55 12.91
N PHE A 178 7.87 -17.74 11.85
CA PHE A 178 7.05 -17.98 10.64
C PHE A 178 7.87 -18.24 9.38
N GLY A 179 9.19 -18.09 9.41
CA GLY A 179 10.07 -18.21 8.24
C GLY A 179 10.16 -19.63 7.67
N ASP A 180 9.65 -20.63 8.37
CA ASP A 180 9.51 -22.01 7.89
C ASP A 180 8.40 -22.16 6.84
N ARG A 181 7.35 -21.32 6.89
CA ARG A 181 6.10 -21.37 6.09
C ARG A 181 5.90 -20.17 5.19
N VAL A 182 6.34 -18.99 5.59
CA VAL A 182 6.27 -17.76 4.75
C VAL A 182 7.55 -17.63 3.97
N THR A 183 7.44 -17.59 2.64
CA THR A 183 8.59 -17.51 1.72
C THR A 183 8.72 -16.17 1.02
N MET A 184 7.71 -15.31 1.12
CA MET A 184 7.73 -13.94 0.61
C MET A 184 7.55 -12.95 1.76
N TRP A 185 8.47 -11.98 1.87
CA TRP A 185 8.52 -11.02 2.95
C TRP A 185 8.74 -9.61 2.43
N ALA A 186 7.96 -8.65 2.92
CA ALA A 186 8.23 -7.22 2.79
C ALA A 186 8.60 -6.64 4.16
N LEU A 187 9.66 -5.83 4.21
CA LEU A 187 10.16 -5.22 5.43
C LEU A 187 9.16 -4.17 5.97
N LEU A 188 8.99 -3.10 5.25
CA LEU A 188 8.14 -1.96 5.61
C LEU A 188 7.27 -1.57 4.41
N ASN A 189 5.98 -1.35 4.66
CA ASN A 189 5.09 -0.83 3.62
C ASN A 189 5.18 0.69 3.54
N GLU A 190 5.43 1.20 2.34
CA GLU A 190 5.37 2.63 1.96
C GLU A 190 6.05 3.58 2.97
N PRO A 191 7.35 3.44 3.22
CA PRO A 191 8.03 4.35 4.15
C PRO A 191 7.93 5.81 3.71
N ASN A 192 7.81 6.07 2.41
CA ASN A 192 7.58 7.40 1.85
C ASN A 192 6.22 7.98 2.25
N SER A 193 5.14 7.18 2.17
CA SER A 193 3.81 7.61 2.62
C SER A 193 3.81 7.93 4.12
N VAL A 194 4.47 7.10 4.93
CA VAL A 194 4.64 7.37 6.37
C VAL A 194 5.38 8.69 6.61
N ALA A 195 6.55 8.89 5.99
CA ALA A 195 7.37 10.08 6.19
C ALA A 195 6.62 11.35 5.73
N MET A 196 5.99 11.31 4.56
CA MET A 196 5.35 12.49 3.98
C MET A 196 3.99 12.79 4.63
N ALA A 197 3.11 11.81 4.73
CA ALA A 197 1.77 12.02 5.25
C ALA A 197 1.76 12.16 6.79
N GLY A 198 2.60 11.40 7.50
CA GLY A 198 2.63 11.40 8.96
C GLY A 198 3.47 12.52 9.57
N TYR A 199 4.62 12.83 8.99
CA TYR A 199 5.59 13.78 9.56
C TYR A 199 5.64 15.11 8.80
N GLY A 200 5.35 15.12 7.51
CA GLY A 200 5.38 16.31 6.67
C GLY A 200 4.03 17.04 6.60
N LEU A 201 2.97 16.31 6.25
CA LEU A 201 1.63 16.86 6.04
C LEU A 201 0.74 16.76 7.29
N GLY A 202 1.03 15.88 8.22
CA GLY A 202 0.28 15.68 9.44
C GLY A 202 -1.14 15.09 9.25
N ILE A 203 -1.40 14.47 8.09
CA ILE A 203 -2.70 13.87 7.76
C ILE A 203 -2.81 12.39 8.14
N HIS A 204 -1.69 11.76 8.50
CA HIS A 204 -1.60 10.41 9.04
C HIS A 204 -0.90 10.42 10.39
N ALA A 205 -0.94 9.31 11.14
CA ALA A 205 -0.18 9.16 12.36
C ALA A 205 1.34 9.35 12.10
N PRO A 206 2.08 10.04 12.96
CA PRO A 206 1.70 10.61 14.25
C PRO A 206 1.10 12.03 14.18
N GLY A 207 0.78 12.56 13.00
CA GLY A 207 0.10 13.85 12.85
C GLY A 207 1.02 15.08 12.96
N LEU A 208 2.30 14.93 12.56
CA LEU A 208 3.28 16.01 12.62
C LEU A 208 3.28 16.83 11.32
N HIS A 209 3.56 18.12 11.46
CA HIS A 209 3.66 19.06 10.34
C HIS A 209 5.01 19.78 10.41
N ALA A 210 6.12 19.06 10.14
CA ALA A 210 7.46 19.56 10.39
C ALA A 210 8.52 18.97 9.45
N ALA A 211 9.22 19.83 8.70
CA ALA A 211 10.25 19.44 7.73
C ALA A 211 11.40 18.62 8.34
N ASN A 212 11.89 19.03 9.53
CA ASN A 212 12.97 18.32 10.20
C ASN A 212 12.54 16.91 10.66
N ALA A 213 11.27 16.71 11.02
CA ALA A 213 10.75 15.39 11.36
C ALA A 213 10.70 14.45 10.15
N VAL A 214 10.49 14.99 8.94
CA VAL A 214 10.53 14.21 7.69
C VAL A 214 11.94 13.64 7.45
N GLY A 215 12.97 14.44 7.63
CA GLY A 215 14.38 13.99 7.44
C GLY A 215 14.75 12.85 8.40
N ALA A 216 14.38 12.97 9.67
CA ALA A 216 14.57 11.92 10.67
C ALA A 216 13.80 10.64 10.27
N ALA A 217 12.51 10.79 9.92
CA ALA A 217 11.67 9.67 9.54
C ALA A 217 12.19 8.94 8.30
N ILE A 218 12.68 9.64 7.29
CA ILE A 218 13.30 9.03 6.10
C ILE A 218 14.51 8.19 6.52
N HIS A 219 15.44 8.77 7.27
CA HIS A 219 16.67 8.08 7.61
C HIS A 219 16.44 6.87 8.53
N HIS A 220 15.67 7.05 9.59
CA HIS A 220 15.46 5.97 10.56
C HIS A 220 14.60 4.83 10.00
N GLN A 221 13.66 5.09 9.09
CA GLN A 221 12.98 4.03 8.35
C GLN A 221 13.94 3.26 7.43
N ASN A 222 14.80 3.94 6.68
CA ASN A 222 15.79 3.29 5.83
C ASN A 222 16.77 2.45 6.66
N LEU A 223 17.28 3.00 7.77
CA LEU A 223 18.15 2.25 8.69
C LEU A 223 17.43 1.04 9.28
N GLY A 224 16.19 1.23 9.74
CA GLY A 224 15.35 0.15 10.26
C GLY A 224 15.17 -0.97 9.24
N GLN A 225 14.89 -0.66 7.98
CA GLN A 225 14.77 -1.66 6.92
C GLN A 225 16.09 -2.43 6.71
N GLY A 226 17.23 -1.73 6.73
CA GLY A 226 18.54 -2.37 6.65
C GLY A 226 18.80 -3.36 7.77
N LEU A 227 18.54 -2.95 9.02
CA LEU A 227 18.69 -3.79 10.20
C LEU A 227 17.68 -4.95 10.24
N MET A 228 16.40 -4.71 9.88
CA MET A 228 15.39 -5.76 9.72
C MET A 228 15.82 -6.81 8.70
N ALA A 229 16.40 -6.39 7.58
CA ALA A 229 16.87 -7.32 6.55
C ALA A 229 18.01 -8.19 7.06
N GLN A 230 18.94 -7.65 7.85
CA GLN A 230 20.01 -8.42 8.46
C GLN A 230 19.46 -9.45 9.45
N ALA A 231 18.56 -9.04 10.35
CA ALA A 231 17.90 -9.92 11.31
C ALA A 231 17.11 -11.04 10.61
N ALA A 232 16.28 -10.67 9.64
CA ALA A 232 15.47 -11.63 8.89
C ALA A 232 16.31 -12.66 8.12
N ARG A 233 17.42 -12.26 7.49
CA ARG A 233 18.31 -13.18 6.76
C ARG A 233 18.94 -14.24 7.63
N ALA A 234 19.08 -14.00 8.95
CA ALA A 234 19.59 -14.99 9.88
C ALA A 234 18.62 -16.18 10.07
N ASN A 235 17.33 -15.96 9.90
CA ASN A 235 16.26 -16.93 10.16
C ASN A 235 15.64 -17.52 8.88
N LEU A 236 15.66 -16.75 7.80
CA LEU A 236 14.99 -17.13 6.55
C LEU A 236 15.83 -18.11 5.72
N LYS A 237 15.15 -19.02 5.02
CA LYS A 237 15.80 -19.94 4.06
C LYS A 237 16.34 -19.18 2.84
N ASP A 238 17.34 -19.72 2.18
CA ASP A 238 18.00 -19.12 0.99
C ASP A 238 17.01 -18.81 -0.15
N ASN A 239 15.93 -19.57 -0.27
CA ASN A 239 14.90 -19.36 -1.29
C ASN A 239 13.83 -18.35 -0.91
N ALA A 240 13.88 -17.77 0.29
CA ALA A 240 12.93 -16.75 0.69
C ALA A 240 13.21 -15.42 -0.03
N THR A 241 12.16 -14.85 -0.59
CA THR A 241 12.20 -13.49 -1.15
C THR A 241 12.04 -12.48 -0.03
N LEU A 242 13.01 -11.59 0.09
CA LEU A 242 12.95 -10.46 1.01
C LEU A 242 12.99 -9.16 0.19
N THR A 243 11.99 -8.35 0.35
CA THR A 243 11.82 -7.08 -0.36
C THR A 243 11.39 -5.96 0.58
N THR A 244 11.27 -4.76 0.06
CA THR A 244 10.51 -3.67 0.66
C THR A 244 9.43 -3.24 -0.30
N THR A 245 8.45 -2.48 0.17
CA THR A 245 7.33 -2.03 -0.64
C THR A 245 7.26 -0.51 -0.59
N ILE A 246 7.38 0.11 -1.74
CA ILE A 246 7.42 1.57 -1.85
C ILE A 246 6.29 2.04 -2.78
N ASN A 247 5.56 3.07 -2.38
CA ASN A 247 4.58 3.75 -3.22
C ASN A 247 5.33 4.64 -4.23
N LEU A 248 5.68 4.06 -5.37
CA LEU A 248 6.41 4.77 -6.41
C LEU A 248 5.45 5.34 -7.45
N THR A 249 5.61 6.62 -7.75
CA THR A 249 4.69 7.29 -8.67
C THR A 249 5.39 8.38 -9.49
N PRO A 250 5.04 8.55 -10.78
CA PRO A 250 5.50 9.70 -11.54
C PRO A 250 4.92 11.00 -10.96
N ILE A 251 5.78 11.99 -10.72
CA ILE A 251 5.40 13.29 -10.20
C ILE A 251 5.11 14.24 -11.36
N ARG A 252 4.07 15.07 -11.25
CA ARG A 252 3.65 16.06 -12.25
C ARG A 252 3.33 17.39 -11.58
N ALA A 253 3.63 18.50 -12.25
CA ALA A 253 3.07 19.79 -11.90
C ALA A 253 1.55 19.78 -12.12
N ALA A 254 0.79 20.44 -11.23
CA ALA A 254 -0.66 20.55 -11.35
C ALA A 254 -1.07 21.35 -12.58
N VAL A 255 -2.17 20.99 -13.23
CA VAL A 255 -2.71 21.72 -14.39
C VAL A 255 -3.01 23.18 -14.04
N GLY A 256 -2.66 24.09 -14.92
CA GLY A 256 -2.74 25.53 -14.67
C GLY A 256 -1.58 26.04 -13.82
N GLU A 257 -0.48 25.27 -13.80
CA GLU A 257 0.74 25.54 -13.05
C GLU A 257 1.33 26.92 -13.30
N GLN A 258 2.03 27.38 -12.28
CA GLN A 258 2.97 28.48 -12.39
C GLN A 258 4.39 27.90 -12.60
N PRO A 259 5.36 28.68 -13.12
CA PRO A 259 6.73 28.18 -13.32
C PRO A 259 7.38 27.56 -12.07
N GLN A 260 6.99 28.01 -10.87
CA GLN A 260 7.47 27.44 -9.60
C GLN A 260 6.89 26.03 -9.33
N ASP A 261 5.79 25.63 -9.92
CA ASP A 261 5.19 24.30 -9.73
C ASP A 261 6.04 23.23 -10.44
N GLU A 262 6.63 23.52 -11.60
CA GLU A 262 7.60 22.64 -12.26
C GLU A 262 8.88 22.47 -11.42
N ALA A 263 9.34 23.53 -10.76
CA ALA A 263 10.54 23.49 -9.95
C ALA A 263 10.41 22.58 -8.72
N VAL A 264 9.20 22.32 -8.23
CA VAL A 264 9.00 21.40 -7.09
C VAL A 264 8.82 19.94 -7.52
N VAL A 265 8.62 19.63 -8.78
CA VAL A 265 8.47 18.23 -9.27
C VAL A 265 9.72 17.41 -8.91
N GLU A 266 10.92 17.91 -9.19
CA GLU A 266 12.18 17.23 -8.85
C GLU A 266 12.36 17.11 -7.34
N LEU A 267 11.98 18.14 -6.57
CA LEU A 267 12.07 18.11 -5.11
C LEU A 267 11.11 17.06 -4.53
N VAL A 268 9.88 17.00 -5.04
CA VAL A 268 8.91 15.99 -4.59
C VAL A 268 9.36 14.58 -4.99
N ASP A 269 9.89 14.42 -6.20
CA ASP A 269 10.47 13.15 -6.63
C ASP A 269 11.64 12.71 -5.72
N ALA A 270 12.48 13.65 -5.31
CA ALA A 270 13.56 13.38 -4.38
C ALA A 270 13.05 12.90 -3.00
N TYR A 271 11.98 13.50 -2.47
CA TYR A 271 11.38 13.09 -1.19
C TYR A 271 10.54 11.81 -1.31
N TRP A 272 9.75 11.68 -2.38
CA TRP A 272 8.77 10.60 -2.51
C TRP A 272 9.38 9.30 -3.02
N ASN A 273 10.10 9.37 -4.14
CA ASN A 273 10.65 8.19 -4.80
C ASN A 273 12.10 7.93 -4.38
N ARG A 274 12.99 8.91 -4.58
CA ARG A 274 14.44 8.71 -4.52
C ARG A 274 15.00 8.66 -3.10
N ALA A 275 14.34 9.28 -2.11
CA ALA A 275 14.75 9.22 -0.70
C ALA A 275 14.82 7.78 -0.16
N PHE A 276 14.09 6.85 -0.76
CA PHE A 276 14.03 5.45 -0.37
C PHE A 276 14.72 4.52 -1.39
N MET A 277 14.60 4.83 -2.68
CA MET A 277 15.21 4.00 -3.71
C MET A 277 16.72 4.22 -3.84
N ASP A 278 17.19 5.48 -3.87
CA ASP A 278 18.61 5.78 -4.09
C ASP A 278 19.51 5.17 -3.01
N PRO A 279 19.28 5.40 -1.69
CA PRO A 279 20.13 4.81 -0.65
C PRO A 279 20.02 3.28 -0.59
N LEU A 280 18.84 2.71 -0.86
CA LEU A 280 18.64 1.26 -0.92
C LEU A 280 19.53 0.59 -1.98
N TYR A 281 19.80 1.29 -3.11
CA TYR A 281 20.68 0.84 -4.19
C TYR A 281 22.07 1.50 -4.18
N ASP A 282 22.55 1.98 -3.01
CA ASP A 282 23.90 2.52 -2.79
C ASP A 282 24.22 3.79 -3.60
N LYS A 283 23.22 4.62 -3.84
CA LYS A 283 23.37 5.90 -4.54
C LYS A 283 23.46 7.11 -3.59
N GLY A 284 23.28 6.88 -2.29
CA GLY A 284 23.17 7.93 -1.28
C GLY A 284 21.84 8.67 -1.32
N TYR A 285 21.69 9.68 -0.48
CA TYR A 285 20.49 10.52 -0.51
C TYR A 285 20.56 11.56 -1.64
N PRO A 286 19.41 11.88 -2.29
CA PRO A 286 19.37 12.95 -3.28
C PRO A 286 19.85 14.28 -2.73
N VAL A 287 20.68 15.01 -3.48
CA VAL A 287 21.28 16.28 -3.05
C VAL A 287 20.22 17.30 -2.61
N ALA A 288 19.07 17.32 -3.27
CA ALA A 288 17.98 18.25 -2.95
C ALA A 288 17.42 18.10 -1.52
N ILE A 289 17.52 16.92 -0.92
CA ILE A 289 17.01 16.62 0.42
C ILE A 289 18.12 16.36 1.45
N SER A 290 19.38 16.26 1.02
CA SER A 290 20.54 16.04 1.90
C SER A 290 20.56 16.94 3.14
N PRO A 291 20.29 18.25 3.05
CA PRO A 291 20.31 19.11 4.24
C PRO A 291 19.30 18.68 5.32
N ASN A 292 18.23 18.02 4.96
CA ASN A 292 17.21 17.56 5.90
C ASN A 292 17.46 16.15 6.43
N VAL A 293 18.19 15.31 5.70
CA VAL A 293 18.39 13.89 6.04
C VAL A 293 19.77 13.62 6.65
N GLU A 294 20.83 14.20 6.10
CA GLU A 294 22.21 13.97 6.53
C GLU A 294 22.47 14.23 8.02
N PRO A 295 21.82 15.20 8.70
CA PRO A 295 22.00 15.39 10.14
C PRO A 295 21.72 14.15 11.01
N TYR A 296 20.96 13.18 10.49
CA TYR A 296 20.59 11.94 11.18
C TYR A 296 21.48 10.75 10.83
N VAL A 297 22.29 10.87 9.78
CA VAL A 297 23.20 9.79 9.34
C VAL A 297 24.37 9.65 10.30
N GLN A 298 24.63 8.44 10.78
CA GLN A 298 25.71 8.15 11.73
C GLN A 298 26.55 6.95 11.27
N GLY A 299 27.85 7.04 11.47
CA GLY A 299 28.78 5.92 11.27
C GLY A 299 28.61 5.21 9.92
N SER A 300 28.30 3.92 9.97
CA SER A 300 28.13 3.05 8.78
C SER A 300 26.66 2.86 8.38
N ASP A 301 25.76 3.77 8.74
CA ASP A 301 24.33 3.62 8.42
C ASP A 301 24.08 3.39 6.94
N MET A 302 24.79 4.11 6.08
CA MET A 302 24.61 3.99 4.64
C MET A 302 25.01 2.60 4.11
N ASP A 303 25.99 1.94 4.72
CA ASP A 303 26.36 0.56 4.38
C ASP A 303 25.26 -0.44 4.80
N ILE A 304 24.59 -0.16 5.91
CA ILE A 304 23.46 -0.98 6.40
C ILE A 304 22.23 -0.81 5.50
N ILE A 305 21.96 0.41 5.06
CA ILE A 305 20.82 0.78 4.22
C ILE A 305 20.97 0.21 2.81
N ALA A 306 22.18 0.11 2.28
CA ALA A 306 22.47 -0.30 0.90
C ALA A 306 22.27 -1.79 0.66
N LEU A 307 21.02 -2.25 0.79
CA LEU A 307 20.63 -3.68 0.65
C LEU A 307 20.80 -4.21 -0.76
N LYS A 308 20.65 -3.38 -1.80
CA LYS A 308 20.64 -3.74 -3.22
C LYS A 308 19.74 -4.96 -3.50
N PRO A 309 18.46 -4.90 -3.15
CA PRO A 309 17.59 -6.07 -3.25
C PRO A 309 17.42 -6.51 -4.71
N GLU A 310 17.43 -7.83 -4.93
CA GLU A 310 17.13 -8.42 -6.25
C GLU A 310 15.65 -8.29 -6.62
N THR A 311 14.80 -8.02 -5.64
CA THR A 311 13.35 -7.92 -5.79
C THR A 311 12.85 -6.67 -5.09
N ILE A 312 12.00 -5.89 -5.77
CA ILE A 312 11.36 -4.70 -5.22
C ILE A 312 9.83 -4.77 -5.34
N GLY A 313 9.13 -4.38 -4.28
CA GLY A 313 7.68 -4.19 -4.28
C GLY A 313 7.33 -2.75 -4.66
N VAL A 314 6.44 -2.59 -5.61
CA VAL A 314 5.94 -1.28 -6.07
C VAL A 314 4.45 -1.20 -5.80
N ASN A 315 4.03 -0.24 -4.98
CA ASN A 315 2.64 0.16 -4.90
C ASN A 315 2.43 1.29 -5.89
N TYR A 316 1.43 1.15 -6.76
CA TYR A 316 1.08 2.18 -7.73
C TYR A 316 -0.44 2.31 -7.87
N TYR A 317 -0.93 3.54 -7.72
CA TYR A 317 -2.34 3.86 -7.88
C TYR A 317 -2.59 4.88 -9.00
N SER A 318 -1.85 6.00 -8.99
CA SER A 318 -1.92 7.06 -10.01
C SER A 318 -0.66 7.92 -9.99
N ARG A 319 -0.55 8.87 -10.90
CA ARG A 319 0.43 9.96 -10.79
C ARG A 319 0.10 10.86 -9.60
N LEU A 320 1.13 11.54 -9.09
CA LEU A 320 0.98 12.54 -8.03
C LEU A 320 1.14 13.93 -8.64
N TYR A 321 0.11 14.74 -8.52
CA TYR A 321 0.12 16.14 -8.94
C TYR A 321 0.47 17.04 -7.77
N VAL A 322 1.36 18.00 -8.00
CA VAL A 322 1.93 18.83 -6.93
C VAL A 322 1.94 20.30 -7.32
N ARG A 323 1.87 21.16 -6.32
CA ARG A 323 1.93 22.61 -6.45
C ARG A 323 2.90 23.20 -5.44
N ALA A 324 3.63 24.24 -5.84
CA ALA A 324 4.47 25.00 -4.92
C ALA A 324 3.60 25.66 -3.83
N ASN A 325 4.03 25.55 -2.59
CA ASN A 325 3.42 26.23 -1.46
C ASN A 325 4.50 26.64 -0.45
N PRO A 326 4.98 27.89 -0.49
CA PRO A 326 6.01 28.38 0.42
C PRO A 326 5.64 28.33 1.91
N ASP A 327 4.33 28.25 2.23
CA ASP A 327 3.85 28.18 3.60
C ASP A 327 3.82 26.72 4.13
N ALA A 328 3.96 25.73 3.24
CA ALA A 328 4.07 24.33 3.64
C ALA A 328 5.48 23.99 4.16
N PRO A 329 5.65 23.06 5.12
CA PRO A 329 6.95 22.72 5.70
C PRO A 329 8.03 22.34 4.69
N LEU A 330 7.64 21.69 3.60
CA LEU A 330 8.57 21.24 2.54
C LEU A 330 8.52 22.12 1.28
N GLY A 331 7.74 23.21 1.29
CA GLY A 331 7.62 24.14 0.16
C GLY A 331 6.64 23.70 -0.93
N PHE A 332 5.91 22.60 -0.74
CA PHE A 332 4.91 22.09 -1.69
C PHE A 332 3.74 21.37 -1.00
N VAL A 333 2.68 21.14 -1.75
CA VAL A 333 1.53 20.33 -1.33
C VAL A 333 1.06 19.45 -2.50
N PRO A 334 0.49 18.27 -2.23
CA PRO A 334 -0.30 17.52 -3.22
C PRO A 334 -1.51 18.35 -3.65
N ASP A 335 -1.86 18.26 -4.94
CA ASP A 335 -3.04 18.93 -5.51
C ASP A 335 -3.98 17.88 -6.11
N LEU A 336 -5.03 17.56 -5.36
CA LEU A 336 -6.04 16.58 -5.78
C LEU A 336 -6.95 17.08 -6.93
N ASP A 337 -6.92 18.36 -7.25
CA ASP A 337 -7.62 18.95 -8.40
C ASP A 337 -6.64 19.28 -9.53
N GLY A 338 -5.37 18.92 -9.35
CA GLY A 338 -4.27 19.25 -10.27
C GLY A 338 -4.15 18.35 -11.49
N ALA A 339 -4.91 17.26 -11.60
CA ALA A 339 -4.92 16.42 -12.79
C ALA A 339 -5.70 17.09 -13.94
N PRO A 340 -5.38 16.75 -15.22
CA PRO A 340 -6.20 17.15 -16.37
C PRO A 340 -7.68 16.75 -16.18
N GLN A 341 -8.61 17.60 -16.65
CA GLN A 341 -10.05 17.39 -16.43
C GLN A 341 -10.60 16.11 -17.04
N GLU A 342 -9.97 15.61 -18.08
CA GLU A 342 -10.30 14.35 -18.75
C GLU A 342 -9.90 13.10 -17.97
N VAL A 343 -9.05 13.23 -16.94
CA VAL A 343 -8.61 12.10 -16.11
C VAL A 343 -9.67 11.82 -15.03
N PRO A 344 -10.32 10.64 -15.04
CA PRO A 344 -11.31 10.31 -14.02
C PRO A 344 -10.68 10.20 -12.64
N ARG A 345 -11.40 10.67 -11.62
CA ARG A 345 -10.98 10.60 -10.22
C ARG A 345 -11.59 9.39 -9.52
N THR A 346 -10.82 8.72 -8.71
CA THR A 346 -11.19 7.54 -7.94
C THR A 346 -11.01 7.79 -6.45
N GLY A 347 -11.95 8.46 -5.83
CA GLY A 347 -11.76 8.88 -4.44
C GLY A 347 -10.66 9.94 -4.32
N PHE A 348 -9.47 9.57 -3.81
CA PHE A 348 -8.29 10.44 -3.68
C PHE A 348 -7.17 10.14 -4.69
N TYR A 349 -7.36 9.14 -5.57
CA TYR A 349 -6.47 8.84 -6.69
C TYR A 349 -7.12 9.20 -8.02
N PHE A 350 -6.34 9.12 -9.10
CA PHE A 350 -6.79 9.30 -10.47
C PHE A 350 -6.75 7.96 -11.22
N PHE A 351 -7.54 7.84 -12.28
CA PHE A 351 -7.48 6.68 -13.16
C PHE A 351 -6.43 6.90 -14.24
N GLU A 352 -5.21 6.44 -13.97
CA GLU A 352 -4.04 6.66 -14.84
C GLU A 352 -3.20 5.39 -15.00
N PRO A 353 -3.73 4.40 -15.73
CA PRO A 353 -3.04 3.13 -15.91
C PRO A 353 -1.71 3.27 -16.66
N ASP A 354 -1.56 4.26 -17.54
CA ASP A 354 -0.34 4.53 -18.31
C ASP A 354 0.83 5.10 -17.48
N GLY A 355 0.59 5.54 -16.26
CA GLY A 355 1.66 5.88 -15.32
C GLY A 355 2.34 4.65 -14.70
N LEU A 356 1.68 3.48 -14.75
CA LEU A 356 2.25 2.23 -14.23
C LEU A 356 3.49 1.78 -15.04
N PRO A 357 3.44 1.58 -16.37
CA PRO A 357 4.64 1.22 -17.12
C PRO A 357 5.72 2.31 -17.04
N GLU A 358 5.36 3.58 -16.99
CA GLU A 358 6.32 4.67 -16.81
C GLU A 358 7.18 4.48 -15.55
N ILE A 359 6.56 4.22 -14.41
CA ILE A 359 7.31 4.05 -13.15
C ILE A 359 8.05 2.72 -13.08
N LEU A 360 7.47 1.64 -13.61
CA LEU A 360 8.13 0.33 -13.62
C LEU A 360 9.38 0.34 -14.52
N MET A 361 9.31 0.98 -15.69
CA MET A 361 10.46 1.17 -16.59
C MET A 361 11.53 2.06 -15.95
N ARG A 362 11.14 3.09 -15.19
CA ARG A 362 12.09 3.89 -14.44
C ARG A 362 12.85 3.04 -13.43
N VAL A 363 12.15 2.21 -12.64
CA VAL A 363 12.78 1.28 -11.68
C VAL A 363 13.74 0.33 -12.41
N HIS A 364 13.28 -0.26 -13.51
CA HIS A 364 14.10 -1.16 -14.32
C HIS A 364 15.40 -0.49 -14.79
N ASN A 365 15.30 0.69 -15.37
CA ASN A 365 16.44 1.39 -15.97
C ASN A 365 17.41 1.99 -14.96
N GLU A 366 16.89 2.55 -13.85
CA GLU A 366 17.71 3.30 -12.90
C GLU A 366 18.32 2.45 -11.79
N TYR A 367 17.74 1.26 -11.49
CA TYR A 367 18.12 0.46 -10.32
C TYR A 367 18.60 -0.98 -10.65
N GLY A 368 19.12 -1.20 -11.85
CA GLY A 368 19.77 -2.45 -12.23
C GLY A 368 18.82 -3.58 -12.56
N ALA A 369 17.64 -3.27 -13.08
CA ALA A 369 16.63 -4.22 -13.54
C ALA A 369 16.25 -5.30 -12.50
N PRO A 370 15.81 -4.90 -11.29
CA PRO A 370 15.39 -5.87 -10.28
C PRO A 370 14.13 -6.62 -10.74
N LYS A 371 13.85 -7.76 -10.12
CA LYS A 371 12.53 -8.39 -10.20
C LYS A 371 11.52 -7.48 -9.52
N ILE A 372 10.37 -7.26 -10.14
CA ILE A 372 9.34 -6.35 -9.60
C ILE A 372 8.07 -7.15 -9.28
N TYR A 373 7.47 -6.85 -8.14
CA TYR A 373 6.07 -7.16 -7.86
C TYR A 373 5.29 -5.85 -7.75
N ILE A 374 4.15 -5.75 -8.43
CA ILE A 374 3.15 -4.72 -8.10
C ILE A 374 2.48 -5.21 -6.82
N THR A 375 2.90 -4.67 -5.69
CA THR A 375 2.48 -5.12 -4.37
C THR A 375 1.19 -4.48 -3.90
N GLU A 376 0.77 -3.38 -4.54
CA GLU A 376 -0.57 -2.81 -4.43
C GLU A 376 -0.94 -2.05 -5.69
N THR A 377 -2.18 -2.23 -6.11
CA THR A 377 -2.93 -1.36 -7.02
C THR A 377 -4.41 -1.56 -6.77
N GLY A 378 -5.22 -0.51 -6.78
CA GLY A 378 -6.62 -0.64 -6.40
C GLY A 378 -7.44 0.61 -6.69
N PHE A 379 -8.76 0.45 -6.58
CA PHE A 379 -9.73 1.45 -6.97
C PHE A 379 -10.82 1.61 -5.91
N ALA A 380 -10.94 2.80 -5.31
CA ALA A 380 -11.97 3.12 -4.35
C ALA A 380 -13.25 3.55 -5.05
N LEU A 381 -14.34 2.83 -4.83
CA LEU A 381 -15.67 3.15 -5.33
C LEU A 381 -16.69 3.11 -4.20
N ALA A 382 -17.77 3.89 -4.36
CA ALA A 382 -19.01 3.61 -3.66
C ALA A 382 -19.65 2.35 -4.27
N ASP A 383 -20.10 1.43 -3.43
CA ASP A 383 -20.71 0.19 -3.87
C ASP A 383 -22.23 0.33 -4.02
N ASP A 384 -22.79 -0.37 -5.00
CA ASP A 384 -24.24 -0.58 -5.11
C ASP A 384 -24.72 -1.59 -4.05
N GLN A 385 -26.05 -1.74 -3.94
CA GLN A 385 -26.63 -2.74 -3.05
C GLN A 385 -26.42 -4.16 -3.62
N PRO A 386 -26.09 -5.16 -2.77
CA PRO A 386 -25.96 -6.55 -3.20
C PRO A 386 -27.26 -7.07 -3.82
N LYS A 387 -27.11 -7.90 -4.86
CA LYS A 387 -28.22 -8.64 -5.46
C LYS A 387 -27.85 -10.11 -5.61
N ASP A 388 -28.72 -11.01 -5.15
CA ASP A 388 -28.52 -12.46 -5.20
C ASP A 388 -27.18 -12.93 -4.60
N GLY A 389 -26.75 -12.29 -3.50
CA GLY A 389 -25.49 -12.61 -2.81
C GLY A 389 -24.22 -12.14 -3.52
N LEU A 390 -24.32 -11.31 -4.55
CA LEU A 390 -23.20 -10.72 -5.28
C LEU A 390 -23.39 -9.20 -5.38
N LEU A 391 -22.33 -8.45 -5.18
CA LEU A 391 -22.31 -7.02 -5.42
C LEU A 391 -21.71 -6.74 -6.80
N ASN A 392 -22.46 -6.05 -7.67
CA ASN A 392 -22.01 -5.76 -9.02
C ASN A 392 -21.23 -4.45 -9.10
N ASP A 393 -19.93 -4.53 -9.44
CA ASP A 393 -19.01 -3.39 -9.52
C ASP A 393 -18.19 -3.34 -10.83
N PRO A 394 -18.85 -3.23 -12.00
CA PRO A 394 -18.19 -3.36 -13.31
C PRO A 394 -17.11 -2.30 -13.57
N LEU A 395 -17.17 -1.15 -12.90
CA LEU A 395 -16.12 -0.12 -13.03
C LEU A 395 -14.80 -0.60 -12.44
N ARG A 396 -14.83 -1.35 -11.34
CA ARG A 396 -13.64 -1.95 -10.75
C ARG A 396 -13.04 -3.01 -11.67
N SER A 397 -13.86 -3.83 -12.32
CA SER A 397 -13.37 -4.78 -13.32
C SER A 397 -12.68 -4.10 -14.50
N LYS A 398 -13.21 -2.95 -14.97
CA LYS A 398 -12.55 -2.13 -16.00
C LYS A 398 -11.23 -1.53 -15.51
N TYR A 399 -11.18 -1.05 -14.27
CA TYR A 399 -9.94 -0.59 -13.66
C TYR A 399 -8.89 -1.69 -13.66
N ILE A 400 -9.23 -2.87 -13.12
CA ILE A 400 -8.34 -4.03 -13.07
C ILE A 400 -7.82 -4.36 -14.48
N LYS A 401 -8.71 -4.45 -15.49
CA LYS A 401 -8.31 -4.73 -16.87
C LYS A 401 -7.26 -3.74 -17.37
N SER A 402 -7.51 -2.45 -17.19
CA SER A 402 -6.61 -1.40 -17.67
C SER A 402 -5.23 -1.47 -17.03
N TYR A 403 -5.16 -1.77 -15.71
CA TYR A 403 -3.88 -1.90 -15.01
C TYR A 403 -3.16 -3.22 -15.36
N LEU A 404 -3.91 -4.29 -15.66
CA LEU A 404 -3.33 -5.53 -16.20
C LEU A 404 -2.73 -5.30 -17.60
N ASP A 405 -3.41 -4.54 -18.48
CA ASP A 405 -2.88 -4.19 -19.80
C ASP A 405 -1.60 -3.35 -19.67
N SER A 406 -1.59 -2.38 -18.77
CA SER A 406 -0.40 -1.57 -18.49
C SER A 406 0.76 -2.40 -17.92
N ALA A 407 0.47 -3.40 -17.09
CA ALA A 407 1.46 -4.35 -16.59
C ALA A 407 2.05 -5.19 -17.73
N LEU A 408 1.22 -5.64 -18.68
CA LEU A 408 1.69 -6.34 -19.88
C LEU A 408 2.57 -5.45 -20.75
N THR A 409 2.21 -4.17 -20.93
CA THR A 409 3.06 -3.20 -21.64
C THR A 409 4.44 -3.09 -21.00
N ALA A 410 4.53 -3.00 -19.68
CA ALA A 410 5.82 -2.95 -19.00
C ALA A 410 6.65 -4.24 -19.20
N ILE A 411 6.01 -5.42 -19.21
CA ILE A 411 6.66 -6.70 -19.50
C ILE A 411 7.19 -6.72 -20.94
N GLU A 412 6.40 -6.26 -21.92
CA GLU A 412 6.80 -6.18 -23.32
C GLU A 412 8.01 -5.25 -23.53
N GLU A 413 8.12 -4.19 -22.71
CA GLU A 413 9.26 -3.27 -22.68
C GLU A 413 10.48 -3.81 -21.92
N GLY A 414 10.39 -5.01 -21.33
CA GLY A 414 11.52 -5.72 -20.72
C GLY A 414 11.56 -5.72 -19.19
N VAL A 415 10.54 -5.21 -18.51
CA VAL A 415 10.45 -5.26 -17.05
C VAL A 415 10.26 -6.71 -16.58
N ASP A 416 11.08 -7.16 -15.64
CA ASP A 416 10.97 -8.49 -15.03
C ASP A 416 9.88 -8.50 -13.93
N LEU A 417 8.61 -8.37 -14.37
CA LEU A 417 7.44 -8.34 -13.49
C LEU A 417 7.02 -9.76 -13.10
N LYS A 418 6.95 -10.02 -11.79
CA LYS A 418 6.71 -11.35 -11.20
C LYS A 418 5.31 -11.57 -10.66
N GLY A 419 4.54 -10.51 -10.42
CA GLY A 419 3.20 -10.64 -9.88
C GLY A 419 2.50 -9.30 -9.66
N ILE A 420 1.20 -9.39 -9.38
CA ILE A 420 0.34 -8.25 -9.07
C ILE A 420 -0.56 -8.59 -7.88
N TYR A 421 -0.66 -7.66 -6.93
CA TYR A 421 -1.52 -7.75 -5.76
C TYR A 421 -2.54 -6.62 -5.79
N TYR A 422 -3.82 -7.00 -5.88
CA TYR A 422 -4.90 -6.02 -5.84
C TYR A 422 -5.13 -5.51 -4.40
N TRP A 423 -5.22 -4.21 -4.22
CA TRP A 423 -5.64 -3.58 -2.98
C TRP A 423 -7.13 -3.24 -3.04
N SER A 424 -7.94 -3.87 -2.22
CA SER A 424 -7.65 -4.82 -1.16
C SER A 424 -8.52 -6.07 -1.27
N ALA A 425 -8.25 -7.08 -0.46
CA ALA A 425 -9.08 -8.29 -0.40
C ALA A 425 -10.51 -7.96 0.04
N THR A 426 -10.66 -7.30 1.18
CA THR A 426 -11.94 -6.92 1.77
C THR A 426 -11.97 -5.40 1.94
N ASP A 427 -13.13 -4.77 1.77
CA ASP A 427 -13.34 -3.38 2.21
C ASP A 427 -12.90 -3.27 3.67
N ASN A 428 -12.23 -2.19 4.02
CA ASN A 428 -11.60 -2.06 5.32
C ASN A 428 -11.61 -0.60 5.80
N TRP A 429 -11.02 -0.35 6.95
CA TRP A 429 -10.82 0.97 7.49
C TRP A 429 -9.62 1.64 6.79
N GLU A 430 -9.91 2.56 5.84
CA GLU A 430 -8.90 3.21 5.00
C GLU A 430 -8.26 4.40 5.73
N TRP A 431 -7.55 4.10 6.80
CA TRP A 431 -6.74 5.03 7.58
C TRP A 431 -7.49 6.32 7.94
N ALA A 432 -6.96 7.50 7.55
CA ALA A 432 -7.61 8.80 7.81
C ALA A 432 -8.95 8.99 7.06
N GLU A 433 -9.27 8.15 6.07
CA GLU A 433 -10.54 8.20 5.34
C GLU A 433 -11.66 7.37 6.00
N GLY A 434 -11.31 6.50 6.96
CA GLY A 434 -12.28 5.61 7.61
C GLY A 434 -12.85 4.56 6.66
N PHE A 435 -14.13 4.20 6.80
CA PHE A 435 -14.79 3.21 5.95
C PHE A 435 -15.42 3.80 4.67
N ALA A 436 -15.24 5.11 4.42
CA ALA A 436 -15.83 5.78 3.26
C ALA A 436 -15.20 5.37 1.92
N LYS A 437 -13.97 4.82 1.93
CA LYS A 437 -13.23 4.42 0.72
C LYS A 437 -13.20 2.91 0.62
N ARG A 438 -13.96 2.36 -0.33
CA ARG A 438 -14.14 0.92 -0.50
C ARG A 438 -13.27 0.40 -1.64
N PHE A 439 -12.12 -0.18 -1.29
CA PHE A 439 -11.19 -0.78 -2.23
C PHE A 439 -11.42 -2.28 -2.46
N GLY A 440 -12.02 -2.97 -1.50
CA GLY A 440 -12.10 -4.42 -1.46
C GLY A 440 -12.73 -5.09 -2.68
N LEU A 441 -12.29 -6.30 -2.97
CA LEU A 441 -12.97 -7.25 -3.87
C LEU A 441 -14.10 -8.00 -3.15
N ILE A 442 -14.09 -7.97 -1.82
CA ILE A 442 -15.13 -8.46 -0.93
C ILE A 442 -15.65 -7.25 -0.15
N SER A 443 -16.95 -7.03 -0.18
CA SER A 443 -17.62 -6.05 0.69
C SER A 443 -17.91 -6.66 2.04
N PHE A 444 -17.98 -5.83 3.09
CA PHE A 444 -18.52 -6.24 4.38
C PHE A 444 -19.55 -5.22 4.87
N ASP A 445 -20.51 -5.70 5.63
CA ASP A 445 -21.48 -4.87 6.33
C ASP A 445 -20.90 -4.48 7.71
N PRO A 446 -20.74 -3.20 8.02
CA PRO A 446 -20.12 -2.80 9.29
C PRO A 446 -20.97 -3.09 10.54
N GLU A 447 -22.29 -3.38 10.39
CA GLU A 447 -23.18 -3.71 11.51
C GLU A 447 -23.21 -5.23 11.77
N THR A 448 -23.28 -6.04 10.71
CA THR A 448 -23.41 -7.51 10.80
C THR A 448 -22.08 -8.22 10.60
N LEU A 449 -21.09 -7.54 10.02
CA LEU A 449 -19.80 -8.07 9.57
C LEU A 449 -19.92 -9.17 8.50
N GLU A 450 -21.08 -9.30 7.84
CA GLU A 450 -21.27 -10.24 6.74
C GLU A 450 -20.41 -9.88 5.53
N ARG A 451 -19.86 -10.90 4.87
CA ARG A 451 -19.06 -10.75 3.63
C ARG A 451 -19.93 -10.94 2.41
N THR A 452 -19.77 -10.03 1.44
CA THR A 452 -20.41 -10.16 0.13
C THR A 452 -19.34 -10.04 -0.96
N PRO A 453 -19.10 -11.10 -1.76
CA PRO A 453 -18.15 -11.00 -2.87
C PRO A 453 -18.65 -10.00 -3.92
N LYS A 454 -17.70 -9.31 -4.56
CA LYS A 454 -17.99 -8.38 -5.66
C LYS A 454 -17.75 -9.06 -7.01
N SER A 455 -18.43 -8.59 -8.07
CA SER A 455 -18.22 -9.11 -9.42
C SER A 455 -16.78 -8.98 -9.88
N SER A 456 -16.06 -7.96 -9.40
CA SER A 456 -14.64 -7.77 -9.64
C SER A 456 -13.75 -8.86 -9.02
N LEU A 457 -14.15 -9.49 -7.90
CA LEU A 457 -13.45 -10.65 -7.35
C LEU A 457 -13.49 -11.82 -8.33
N LEU A 458 -14.68 -12.11 -8.87
CA LEU A 458 -14.86 -13.20 -9.84
C LEU A 458 -14.07 -12.92 -11.13
N TYR A 459 -14.07 -11.67 -11.59
CA TYR A 459 -13.30 -11.24 -12.75
C TYR A 459 -11.79 -11.41 -12.51
N TYR A 460 -11.27 -10.88 -11.41
CA TYR A 460 -9.85 -11.00 -11.06
C TYR A 460 -9.40 -12.45 -10.93
N GLY A 461 -10.22 -13.28 -10.28
CA GLY A 461 -9.95 -14.71 -10.15
C GLY A 461 -9.96 -15.46 -11.49
N GLN A 462 -10.79 -15.06 -12.46
CA GLN A 462 -10.77 -15.65 -13.79
C GLN A 462 -9.51 -15.23 -14.56
N CYS A 463 -9.07 -13.98 -14.46
CA CYS A 463 -7.78 -13.54 -15.00
C CYS A 463 -6.63 -14.36 -14.40
N ALA A 464 -6.64 -14.59 -13.09
CA ALA A 464 -5.64 -15.39 -12.39
C ALA A 464 -5.62 -16.85 -12.90
N LYS A 465 -6.77 -17.49 -13.03
CA LYS A 465 -6.90 -18.86 -13.56
C LYS A 465 -6.44 -18.99 -15.01
N ALA A 466 -6.71 -17.97 -15.82
CA ALA A 466 -6.28 -17.91 -17.23
C ALA A 466 -4.82 -17.44 -17.40
N ASN A 467 -4.23 -16.87 -16.35
CA ASN A 467 -2.95 -16.16 -16.39
C ASN A 467 -2.91 -15.07 -17.48
N ALA A 468 -4.00 -14.33 -17.65
CA ALA A 468 -4.21 -13.35 -18.74
C ALA A 468 -5.14 -12.22 -18.35
N ALA A 469 -5.01 -11.06 -19.01
CA ALA A 469 -5.91 -9.92 -18.88
C ALA A 469 -7.17 -10.13 -19.74
N LEU A 470 -8.19 -10.79 -19.20
CA LEU A 470 -9.45 -11.09 -19.89
C LEU A 470 -10.32 -9.84 -20.08
N GLU A 471 -11.21 -9.85 -21.08
CA GLU A 471 -12.22 -8.80 -21.23
C GLU A 471 -13.34 -8.95 -20.18
N PRO A 472 -13.72 -7.90 -19.44
CA PRO A 472 -14.77 -7.98 -18.43
C PRO A 472 -16.15 -8.42 -18.97
N SER A 473 -16.45 -8.12 -20.25
CA SER A 473 -17.72 -8.48 -20.89
C SER A 473 -17.89 -9.98 -21.20
N GLU A 474 -16.82 -10.76 -21.20
CA GLU A 474 -16.84 -12.19 -21.49
C GLU A 474 -17.30 -13.04 -20.29
N ILE A 475 -17.33 -12.44 -19.11
CA ILE A 475 -17.54 -13.14 -17.84
C ILE A 475 -19.03 -13.33 -17.50
N GLY A 476 -19.91 -12.45 -17.98
CA GLY A 476 -21.35 -12.50 -17.71
C GLY A 476 -22.18 -13.33 -18.71
N GLN A 477 -21.63 -13.84 -19.80
CA GLN A 477 -22.39 -14.43 -20.91
C GLN A 477 -22.42 -15.97 -20.94
N LYS A 478 -21.68 -16.67 -20.08
CA LYS A 478 -21.59 -18.15 -20.12
C LYS A 478 -22.51 -18.91 -19.18
N ASN A 479 -23.34 -18.24 -18.38
CA ASN A 479 -24.30 -18.90 -17.47
C ASN A 479 -25.76 -18.43 -17.71
N GLY A 480 -26.16 -18.35 -18.94
CA GLY A 480 -27.55 -18.16 -19.36
C GLY A 480 -28.18 -19.46 -19.87
#